data_59c8b95b3067b98919c570352072e453
#
_entry.id   59c8b95b3067b98919c570352072e453
#
_cell.length_a   1.000
_cell.length_b   1.000
_cell.length_c   1.000
_cell.angle_alpha   90.00
_cell.angle_beta   90.00
_cell.angle_gamma   90.00
#
_symmetry.space_group_name_H-M   'P 1'
#
loop_
_entity.id
_entity.type
_entity.pdbx_description
1 polymer ?
#
loop_
_entity_poly.entity_id
_entity_poly.type
_entity_poly.pdbx_seq_one_letter_code
_entity_poly.pdbx_strand_id
1 'polypeptide(L)'
;DLARREADIAVRGIPKHKRPPKDIVGIKLGRISLGYYVHKELLSEASRSQRELTCIRASGRALSLGDLPDPESLGLKSRHLIDGITPRTVAVTNKLGVAALPCFLAKQYPDLMLLPGVPSAHWGYVWLLHHKDLRQSARIRALFKHLSALEEKWPNCWDTSLDNARRAA
;
A
#
# COMPACT_ATOMS: atom_id res chain seq x y z
N ASP A 1 -14.28 -14.14 0.34
CA ASP A 1 -15.24 -13.11 -0.07
C ASP A 1 -16.36 -12.98 0.99
N LEU A 2 -16.55 -11.77 1.54
CA LEU A 2 -17.57 -11.51 2.58
C LEU A 2 -18.99 -11.68 2.04
N ALA A 3 -19.25 -11.33 0.79
CA ALA A 3 -20.56 -11.46 0.16
C ALA A 3 -20.94 -12.94 -0.04
N ARG A 4 -19.94 -13.80 -0.22
CA ARG A 4 -20.11 -15.26 -0.33
C ARG A 4 -20.04 -15.99 1.01
N ARG A 5 -19.88 -15.24 2.12
CA ARG A 5 -19.72 -15.80 3.48
C ARG A 5 -18.52 -16.75 3.62
N GLU A 6 -17.48 -16.58 2.81
CA GLU A 6 -16.22 -17.32 2.92
C GLU A 6 -15.38 -16.85 4.13
N ALA A 7 -15.70 -15.69 4.69
CA ALA A 7 -15.14 -15.14 5.91
C ALA A 7 -16.20 -14.30 6.64
N ASP A 8 -16.12 -14.22 7.95
CA ASP A 8 -17.00 -13.39 8.79
C ASP A 8 -16.52 -11.93 8.82
N ILE A 9 -15.21 -11.72 8.78
CA ILE A 9 -14.54 -10.41 8.85
C ILE A 9 -13.44 -10.34 7.80
N ALA A 10 -13.21 -9.15 7.27
CA ALA A 10 -12.08 -8.87 6.40
C ALA A 10 -11.39 -7.56 6.79
N VAL A 11 -10.05 -7.56 6.78
CA VAL A 11 -9.24 -6.35 6.76
C VAL A 11 -8.80 -6.10 5.32
N ARG A 12 -9.17 -4.96 4.76
CA ARG A 12 -8.95 -4.70 3.33
C ARG A 12 -8.59 -3.24 3.04
N GLY A 13 -7.61 -3.04 2.16
CA GLY A 13 -7.35 -1.73 1.56
C GLY A 13 -8.42 -1.39 0.52
N ILE A 14 -9.00 -0.20 0.64
CA ILE A 14 -9.98 0.32 -0.33
C ILE A 14 -9.51 1.71 -0.79
N PRO A 15 -9.41 1.94 -2.11
CA PRO A 15 -9.06 3.25 -2.66
C PRO A 15 -10.00 4.35 -2.16
N LYS A 16 -9.48 5.58 -2.00
CA LYS A 16 -10.23 6.71 -1.43
C LYS A 16 -11.54 7.07 -2.16
N HIS A 17 -11.60 6.78 -3.46
CA HIS A 17 -12.77 7.03 -4.31
C HIS A 17 -13.78 5.85 -4.34
N LYS A 18 -13.47 4.73 -3.67
CA LYS A 18 -14.34 3.57 -3.57
C LYS A 18 -14.94 3.42 -2.18
N ARG A 19 -16.08 2.75 -2.13
CA ARG A 19 -16.77 2.36 -0.88
C ARG A 19 -17.01 0.86 -0.87
N PRO A 20 -17.17 0.25 0.31
CA PRO A 20 -17.65 -1.13 0.41
C PRO A 20 -19.00 -1.30 -0.29
N PRO A 21 -19.34 -2.51 -0.79
CA PRO A 21 -20.67 -2.84 -1.29
C PRO A 21 -21.75 -2.59 -0.23
N LYS A 22 -23.02 -2.39 -0.64
CA LYS A 22 -24.15 -2.02 0.25
C LYS A 22 -24.36 -2.97 1.44
N ASP A 23 -24.08 -4.26 1.25
CA ASP A 23 -24.29 -5.29 2.28
C ASP A 23 -23.06 -5.51 3.16
N ILE A 24 -21.96 -4.83 2.86
CA ILE A 24 -20.72 -4.87 3.64
C ILE A 24 -20.59 -3.56 4.41
N VAL A 25 -20.50 -3.68 5.72
CA VAL A 25 -20.36 -2.55 6.65
C VAL A 25 -19.06 -2.68 7.43
N GLY A 26 -18.58 -1.56 7.98
CA GLY A 26 -17.35 -1.58 8.76
C GLY A 26 -16.85 -0.20 9.12
N ILE A 27 -15.63 -0.17 9.63
CA ILE A 27 -14.93 1.03 10.07
C ILE A 27 -13.60 1.19 9.33
N LYS A 28 -13.13 2.41 9.19
CA LYS A 28 -11.77 2.71 8.73
C LYS A 28 -10.82 2.53 9.91
N LEU A 29 -9.75 1.76 9.71
CA LEU A 29 -8.68 1.59 10.70
C LEU A 29 -7.52 2.58 10.50
N GLY A 30 -7.34 3.12 9.29
CA GLY A 30 -6.27 4.07 9.05
C GLY A 30 -6.10 4.39 7.56
N ARG A 31 -5.24 5.36 7.27
CA ARG A 31 -4.91 5.79 5.91
C ARG A 31 -3.83 4.90 5.32
N ILE A 32 -3.88 4.69 4.00
CA ILE A 32 -2.82 4.07 3.23
C ILE A 32 -2.26 5.10 2.26
N SER A 33 -0.96 5.32 2.34
CA SER A 33 -0.21 6.05 1.33
C SER A 33 0.64 5.09 0.51
N LEU A 34 0.75 5.35 -0.79
CA LEU A 34 1.64 4.65 -1.71
C LEU A 34 2.80 5.57 -2.09
N GLY A 35 3.95 4.99 -2.38
CA GLY A 35 5.09 5.68 -2.94
C GLY A 35 5.85 4.77 -3.89
N TYR A 36 6.65 5.36 -4.79
CA TYR A 36 7.61 4.59 -5.57
C TYR A 36 8.84 4.31 -4.73
N TYR A 37 9.17 3.04 -4.58
CA TYR A 37 10.31 2.58 -3.80
C TYR A 37 11.34 1.90 -4.68
N VAL A 38 12.61 2.10 -4.32
CA VAL A 38 13.78 1.55 -4.99
C VAL A 38 14.78 1.07 -3.94
N HIS A 39 15.57 0.06 -4.25
CA HIS A 39 16.69 -0.35 -3.41
C HIS A 39 17.82 0.71 -3.49
N LYS A 40 18.39 1.11 -2.35
CA LYS A 40 19.42 2.16 -2.24
C LYS A 40 20.63 1.91 -3.16
N GLU A 41 21.11 0.66 -3.18
CA GLU A 41 22.25 0.28 -4.03
C GLU A 41 21.89 0.37 -5.52
N LEU A 42 20.70 -0.10 -5.93
CA LEU A 42 20.27 0.01 -7.32
C LEU A 42 20.22 1.48 -7.77
N LEU A 43 19.71 2.37 -6.93
CA LEU A 43 19.66 3.80 -7.21
C LEU A 43 21.09 4.38 -7.35
N SER A 44 22.00 4.01 -6.44
CA SER A 44 23.39 4.45 -6.48
C SER A 44 24.13 3.92 -7.72
N GLU A 45 23.90 2.68 -8.11
CA GLU A 45 24.47 2.06 -9.32
C GLU A 45 23.94 2.74 -10.59
N ALA A 46 22.62 2.96 -10.67
CA ALA A 46 21.99 3.63 -11.80
C ALA A 46 22.53 5.06 -11.97
N SER A 47 22.71 5.80 -10.89
CA SER A 47 23.27 7.16 -10.92
C SER A 47 24.70 7.18 -11.40
N ARG A 48 25.54 6.22 -10.98
CA ARG A 48 26.95 6.12 -11.38
C ARG A 48 27.12 5.68 -12.83
N SER A 49 26.31 4.75 -13.29
CA SER A 49 26.40 4.15 -14.63
C SER A 49 25.50 4.82 -15.67
N GLN A 50 24.78 5.88 -15.27
CA GLN A 50 23.75 6.54 -16.11
C GLN A 50 22.71 5.55 -16.69
N ARG A 51 22.47 4.46 -15.96
CA ARG A 51 21.51 3.43 -16.35
C ARG A 51 20.10 3.87 -15.99
N GLU A 52 19.17 3.70 -16.92
CA GLU A 52 17.74 3.92 -16.67
C GLU A 52 17.20 2.92 -15.64
N LEU A 53 16.43 3.43 -14.68
CA LEU A 53 15.65 2.59 -13.76
C LEU A 53 14.43 2.01 -14.47
N THR A 54 14.12 0.77 -14.17
CA THR A 54 12.94 0.09 -14.72
C THR A 54 11.81 0.05 -13.68
N CYS A 55 10.57 0.13 -14.14
CA CYS A 55 9.39 0.02 -13.29
C CYS A 55 8.82 -1.42 -13.31
N ILE A 56 8.43 -1.87 -12.12
CA ILE A 56 7.69 -3.11 -11.90
C ILE A 56 6.23 -2.74 -11.69
N ARG A 57 5.35 -3.11 -12.62
CA ARG A 57 3.91 -2.81 -12.58
C ARG A 57 3.09 -4.06 -12.19
N ALA A 58 1.84 -3.85 -11.82
CA ALA A 58 0.86 -4.94 -11.78
C ALA A 58 0.31 -5.20 -13.18
N SER A 59 0.05 -6.46 -13.53
CA SER A 59 -0.43 -6.87 -14.85
C SER A 59 -1.90 -6.50 -15.13
N GLY A 60 -2.66 -6.13 -14.13
CA GLY A 60 -4.08 -5.81 -14.29
C GLY A 60 -4.45 -4.40 -13.83
N ARG A 61 -5.71 -4.01 -14.05
CA ARG A 61 -6.32 -2.79 -13.50
C ARG A 61 -6.36 -2.74 -11.95
N ALA A 62 -5.79 -3.75 -11.29
CA ALA A 62 -5.98 -4.01 -9.87
C ALA A 62 -5.35 -2.99 -8.94
N LEU A 63 -4.35 -2.24 -9.37
CA LEU A 63 -3.82 -1.13 -8.59
C LEU A 63 -4.02 0.19 -9.35
N SER A 64 -5.12 0.86 -9.03
CA SER A 64 -5.15 2.30 -9.24
C SER A 64 -4.02 2.90 -8.41
N LEU A 65 -3.09 3.59 -9.05
CA LEU A 65 -1.98 4.27 -8.36
C LEU A 65 -2.45 5.48 -7.53
N GLY A 66 -3.76 5.77 -7.57
CA GLY A 66 -4.33 6.95 -6.90
C GLY A 66 -3.79 8.23 -7.52
N ASP A 67 -3.19 9.07 -6.70
CA ASP A 67 -2.60 10.35 -7.11
C ASP A 67 -1.09 10.23 -7.42
N LEU A 68 -0.51 9.01 -7.41
CA LEU A 68 0.86 8.84 -7.88
C LEU A 68 0.95 9.09 -9.39
N PRO A 69 1.99 9.78 -9.86
CA PRO A 69 2.21 9.98 -11.28
C PRO A 69 2.40 8.66 -12.02
N ASP A 70 2.07 8.62 -13.31
CA ASP A 70 2.36 7.45 -14.13
C ASP A 70 3.87 7.22 -14.22
N PRO A 71 4.36 5.98 -14.11
CA PRO A 71 5.80 5.69 -14.18
C PRO A 71 6.49 6.23 -15.44
N GLU A 72 5.80 6.23 -16.58
CA GLU A 72 6.36 6.71 -17.85
C GLU A 72 6.60 8.22 -17.81
N SER A 73 5.74 8.99 -17.12
CA SER A 73 5.95 10.42 -16.90
C SER A 73 7.17 10.73 -16.04
N LEU A 74 7.66 9.75 -15.27
CA LEU A 74 8.87 9.81 -14.46
C LEU A 74 10.12 9.28 -15.20
N GLY A 75 10.01 8.96 -16.47
CA GLY A 75 11.09 8.33 -17.25
C GLY A 75 11.36 6.86 -16.90
N LEU A 76 10.45 6.22 -16.14
CA LEU A 76 10.59 4.82 -15.75
C LEU A 76 9.97 3.90 -16.80
N LYS A 77 10.79 3.12 -17.49
CA LYS A 77 10.30 2.14 -18.48
C LYS A 77 9.72 0.91 -17.77
N SER A 78 8.47 0.57 -18.08
CA SER A 78 7.83 -0.65 -17.57
C SER A 78 8.39 -1.89 -18.25
N ARG A 79 9.13 -2.72 -17.52
CA ARG A 79 9.73 -3.96 -18.05
C ARG A 79 9.22 -5.24 -17.39
N HIS A 80 8.65 -5.13 -16.18
CA HIS A 80 8.22 -6.29 -15.42
C HIS A 80 6.76 -6.11 -14.99
N LEU A 81 5.99 -7.19 -15.14
CA LEU A 81 4.61 -7.28 -14.67
C LEU A 81 4.56 -8.31 -13.55
N ILE A 82 4.33 -7.85 -12.33
CA ILE A 82 4.29 -8.71 -11.13
C ILE A 82 3.04 -8.37 -10.33
N ASP A 83 2.14 -9.33 -10.21
CA ASP A 83 0.94 -9.19 -9.41
C ASP A 83 1.18 -9.46 -7.94
N GLY A 84 0.37 -8.80 -7.11
CA GLY A 84 0.50 -8.87 -5.67
C GLY A 84 1.54 -7.90 -5.08
N ILE A 85 1.25 -7.44 -3.86
CA ILE A 85 2.11 -6.48 -3.16
C ILE A 85 3.39 -7.18 -2.69
N THR A 86 3.28 -8.38 -2.11
CA THR A 86 4.42 -9.13 -1.58
C THR A 86 5.43 -9.52 -2.66
N PRO A 87 5.06 -10.13 -3.80
CA PRO A 87 6.03 -10.41 -4.86
C PRO A 87 6.71 -9.16 -5.41
N ARG A 88 5.99 -8.04 -5.55
CA ARG A 88 6.60 -6.76 -5.97
C ARG A 88 7.59 -6.23 -4.95
N THR A 89 7.28 -6.34 -3.65
CA THR A 89 8.22 -5.95 -2.59
C THR A 89 9.49 -6.78 -2.69
N VAL A 90 9.36 -8.11 -2.82
CA VAL A 90 10.51 -9.00 -3.00
C VAL A 90 11.33 -8.63 -4.25
N ALA A 91 10.69 -8.29 -5.36
CA ALA A 91 11.39 -7.87 -6.57
C ALA A 91 12.19 -6.58 -6.37
N VAL A 92 11.63 -5.58 -5.66
CA VAL A 92 12.34 -4.33 -5.35
C VAL A 92 13.49 -4.56 -4.37
N THR A 93 13.31 -5.39 -3.34
CA THR A 93 14.39 -5.73 -2.39
C THR A 93 15.54 -6.48 -3.07
N ASN A 94 15.25 -7.23 -4.13
CA ASN A 94 16.24 -7.90 -4.96
C ASN A 94 16.73 -7.05 -6.15
N LYS A 95 16.56 -5.73 -6.09
CA LYS A 95 17.11 -4.76 -7.06
C LYS A 95 16.60 -4.92 -8.51
N LEU A 96 15.42 -5.54 -8.69
CA LEU A 96 14.87 -5.73 -10.03
C LEU A 96 14.39 -4.41 -10.67
N GLY A 97 14.04 -3.41 -9.85
CA GLY A 97 13.59 -2.10 -10.32
C GLY A 97 12.85 -1.31 -9.25
N VAL A 98 12.04 -0.35 -9.70
CA VAL A 98 11.20 0.53 -8.90
C VAL A 98 9.76 0.01 -8.90
N ALA A 99 9.06 0.05 -7.77
CA ALA A 99 7.63 -0.26 -7.74
C ALA A 99 6.85 0.68 -6.81
N ALA A 100 5.56 0.87 -7.11
CA ALA A 100 4.63 1.48 -6.18
C ALA A 100 4.29 0.48 -5.06
N LEU A 101 4.62 0.84 -3.83
CA LEU A 101 4.40 0.03 -2.62
C LEU A 101 3.70 0.86 -1.55
N PRO A 102 2.90 0.20 -0.65
CA PRO A 102 2.41 0.85 0.55
C PRO A 102 3.56 1.32 1.43
N CYS A 103 3.51 2.58 1.88
CA CYS A 103 4.60 3.16 2.66
C CYS A 103 4.87 2.41 3.96
N PHE A 104 3.82 1.92 4.65
CA PHE A 104 3.96 1.13 5.87
C PHE A 104 4.68 -0.20 5.65
N LEU A 105 4.52 -0.81 4.47
CA LEU A 105 5.21 -2.06 4.13
C LEU A 105 6.67 -1.79 3.78
N ALA A 106 6.93 -0.81 2.93
CA ALA A 106 8.28 -0.48 2.49
C ALA A 106 9.19 -0.07 3.65
N LYS A 107 8.66 0.56 4.71
CA LYS A 107 9.40 0.89 5.94
C LYS A 107 9.99 -0.31 6.67
N GLN A 108 9.44 -1.50 6.48
CA GLN A 108 9.96 -2.72 7.12
C GLN A 108 11.26 -3.20 6.47
N TYR A 109 11.64 -2.60 5.34
CA TYR A 109 12.85 -2.94 4.57
C TYR A 109 13.81 -1.75 4.59
N PRO A 110 14.84 -1.76 5.45
CA PRO A 110 15.73 -0.60 5.66
C PRO A 110 16.54 -0.22 4.41
N ASP A 111 16.68 -1.14 3.45
CA ASP A 111 17.39 -0.88 2.19
C ASP A 111 16.50 -0.31 1.09
N LEU A 112 15.20 -0.22 1.32
CA LEU A 112 14.29 0.48 0.42
C LEU A 112 14.20 1.96 0.80
N MET A 113 14.18 2.81 -0.21
CA MET A 113 13.96 4.23 -0.07
C MET A 113 12.90 4.72 -1.06
N LEU A 114 12.24 5.79 -0.70
CA LEU A 114 11.34 6.48 -1.63
C LEU A 114 12.16 7.02 -2.81
N LEU A 115 11.63 6.91 -4.02
CA LEU A 115 12.28 7.45 -5.21
C LEU A 115 12.43 8.98 -5.06
N PRO A 116 13.66 9.52 -5.15
CA PRO A 116 13.89 10.94 -4.97
C PRO A 116 13.07 11.81 -5.94
N GLY A 117 12.56 12.92 -5.45
CA GLY A 117 11.74 13.84 -6.25
C GLY A 117 10.29 13.39 -6.47
N VAL A 118 9.90 12.20 -6.03
CA VAL A 118 8.52 11.71 -6.18
C VAL A 118 7.89 11.50 -4.81
N PRO A 119 6.99 12.40 -4.38
CA PRO A 119 6.33 12.27 -3.08
C PRO A 119 5.39 11.07 -3.04
N SER A 120 5.19 10.53 -1.85
CA SER A 120 4.12 9.55 -1.62
C SER A 120 2.74 10.23 -1.71
N ALA A 121 1.73 9.46 -2.10
CA ALA A 121 0.37 9.95 -2.27
C ALA A 121 -0.64 9.14 -1.47
N HIS A 122 -1.68 9.79 -0.96
CA HIS A 122 -2.79 9.14 -0.29
C HIS A 122 -3.59 8.29 -1.27
N TRP A 123 -3.56 6.97 -1.06
CA TRP A 123 -4.26 6.03 -1.93
C TRP A 123 -5.67 5.68 -1.43
N GLY A 124 -5.84 5.47 -0.13
CA GLY A 124 -7.09 5.00 0.43
C GLY A 124 -7.02 4.70 1.92
N TYR A 125 -7.83 3.75 2.35
CA TYR A 125 -7.96 3.40 3.76
C TYR A 125 -7.91 1.89 3.96
N VAL A 126 -7.36 1.46 5.09
CA VAL A 126 -7.59 0.13 5.62
C VAL A 126 -8.96 0.12 6.27
N TRP A 127 -9.79 -0.83 5.88
CA TRP A 127 -11.11 -1.04 6.43
C TRP A 127 -11.17 -2.38 7.17
N LEU A 128 -11.84 -2.38 8.29
CA LEU A 128 -12.33 -3.58 8.96
C LEU A 128 -13.78 -3.77 8.57
N LEU A 129 -14.11 -4.87 7.93
CA LEU A 129 -15.37 -5.10 7.24
C LEU A 129 -16.03 -6.39 7.71
N HIS A 130 -17.38 -6.41 7.72
CA HIS A 130 -18.19 -7.62 7.88
C HIS A 130 -19.50 -7.50 7.09
N HIS A 131 -20.21 -8.61 6.89
CA HIS A 131 -21.54 -8.57 6.32
C HIS A 131 -22.53 -7.95 7.33
N LYS A 132 -23.50 -7.14 6.86
CA LYS A 132 -24.46 -6.43 7.71
C LYS A 132 -25.23 -7.35 8.66
N ASP A 133 -25.55 -8.58 8.23
CA ASP A 133 -26.29 -9.57 9.03
C ASP A 133 -25.52 -10.01 10.27
N LEU A 134 -24.19 -9.87 10.28
CA LEU A 134 -23.34 -10.24 11.41
C LEU A 134 -23.20 -9.14 12.47
N ARG A 135 -23.82 -7.98 12.27
CA ARG A 135 -23.73 -6.82 13.17
C ARG A 135 -24.12 -7.15 14.62
N GLN A 136 -25.08 -8.07 14.82
CA GLN A 136 -25.54 -8.48 16.15
C GLN A 136 -24.68 -9.57 16.81
N SER A 137 -23.73 -10.16 16.07
CA SER A 137 -22.86 -11.19 16.60
C SER A 137 -21.93 -10.64 17.70
N ALA A 138 -21.95 -11.25 18.87
CA ALA A 138 -21.08 -10.86 19.98
C ALA A 138 -19.59 -11.03 19.64
N ARG A 139 -19.25 -12.09 18.89
CA ARG A 139 -17.87 -12.35 18.41
C ARG A 139 -17.38 -11.22 17.51
N ILE A 140 -18.20 -10.79 16.57
CA ILE A 140 -17.87 -9.71 15.63
C ILE A 140 -17.67 -8.40 16.40
N ARG A 141 -18.58 -8.06 17.31
CA ARG A 141 -18.45 -6.84 18.13
C ARG A 141 -17.19 -6.84 18.99
N ALA A 142 -16.87 -7.98 19.62
CA ALA A 142 -15.67 -8.11 20.44
C ALA A 142 -14.39 -7.88 19.61
N LEU A 143 -14.30 -8.50 18.43
CA LEU A 143 -13.15 -8.34 17.54
C LEU A 143 -13.05 -6.91 16.98
N PHE A 144 -14.16 -6.30 16.59
CA PHE A 144 -14.19 -4.90 16.16
C PHE A 144 -13.68 -3.96 17.26
N LYS A 145 -14.17 -4.13 18.50
CA LYS A 145 -13.69 -3.35 19.65
C LYS A 145 -12.19 -3.51 19.86
N HIS A 146 -11.69 -4.75 19.78
CA HIS A 146 -10.26 -5.03 19.95
C HIS A 146 -9.41 -4.37 18.85
N LEU A 147 -9.78 -4.55 17.60
CA LEU A 147 -9.01 -4.02 16.46
C LEU A 147 -9.11 -2.50 16.36
N SER A 148 -10.24 -1.89 16.74
CA SER A 148 -10.35 -0.42 16.81
C SER A 148 -9.41 0.16 17.87
N ALA A 149 -9.31 -0.50 19.03
CA ALA A 149 -8.39 -0.07 20.09
C ALA A 149 -6.89 -0.17 19.68
N LEU A 150 -6.55 -1.02 18.71
CA LEU A 150 -5.19 -1.08 18.17
C LEU A 150 -4.84 0.18 17.38
N GLU A 151 -5.79 0.77 16.65
CA GLU A 151 -5.55 2.03 15.92
C GLU A 151 -5.31 3.18 16.90
N GLU A 152 -6.08 3.26 17.99
CA GLU A 152 -5.87 4.26 19.05
C GLU A 152 -4.49 4.13 19.68
N LYS A 153 -4.02 2.88 19.88
CA LYS A 153 -2.71 2.59 20.47
C LYS A 153 -1.54 2.85 19.50
N TRP A 154 -1.74 2.64 18.19
CA TRP A 154 -0.75 2.85 17.16
C TRP A 154 -1.31 3.74 16.05
N PRO A 155 -1.55 5.03 16.32
CA PRO A 155 -2.06 5.95 15.32
C PRO A 155 -1.10 6.02 14.13
N ASN A 156 -1.67 6.02 12.92
CA ASN A 156 -0.91 6.07 11.67
C ASN A 156 -0.01 4.86 11.39
N CYS A 157 -0.24 3.70 12.00
CA CYS A 157 0.54 2.50 11.69
C CYS A 157 0.51 2.14 10.18
N TRP A 158 -0.54 2.55 9.49
CA TRP A 158 -0.73 2.35 8.05
C TRP A 158 -0.30 3.54 7.19
N ASP A 159 -0.15 4.73 7.78
CA ASP A 159 0.25 5.96 7.08
C ASP A 159 1.59 6.46 7.61
N THR A 160 2.63 6.14 6.88
CA THR A 160 4.00 6.56 7.21
C THR A 160 4.52 7.62 6.25
N SER A 161 3.63 8.26 5.49
CA SER A 161 4.00 9.32 4.54
C SER A 161 4.67 10.52 5.21
N LEU A 162 4.25 10.86 6.43
CA LEU A 162 4.75 12.02 7.18
C LEU A 162 6.20 11.87 7.69
N ASP A 163 6.65 10.63 7.98
CA ASP A 163 8.02 10.42 8.46
C ASP A 163 9.07 10.55 7.34
N ASN A 164 8.67 10.35 6.08
CA ASN A 164 9.57 10.50 4.94
C ASN A 164 9.88 11.98 4.64
N ALA A 165 8.94 12.88 4.93
CA ALA A 165 9.17 14.32 4.80
C ALA A 165 10.15 14.85 5.85
N ARG A 166 10.19 14.27 7.06
CA ARG A 166 11.10 14.68 8.15
C ARG A 166 12.53 14.14 8.02
N ARG A 167 12.75 13.09 7.22
CA ARG A 167 14.10 12.52 6.99
C ARG A 167 14.78 13.07 5.73
N ALA A 168 14.05 13.80 4.90
CA ALA A 168 14.57 14.44 3.68
C ALA A 168 14.88 15.94 3.87
N ALA A 169 14.63 16.48 5.06
CA ALA A 169 15.02 17.81 5.50
C ALA A 169 16.21 17.73 6.47
#